data_491996e20691a67cc19364792e76f791
#
_entry.id   491996e20691a67cc19364792e76f791
#
_cell.length_a   1.000
_cell.length_b   1.000
_cell.length_c   1.000
_cell.angle_alpha   90.00
_cell.angle_beta   90.00
_cell.angle_gamma   90.00
#
_symmetry.space_group_name_H-M   'P 1'
#
loop_
_entity.id
_entity.type
_entity.pdbx_description
1 polymer ?
#
loop_
_entity_poly.entity_id
_entity_poly.type
_entity_poly.pdbx_seq_one_letter_code
_entity_poly.pdbx_strand_id
1 'polypeptide(L)'
;MTALQQELPTYLPEKILFTGVGKINATHVLTRYLERNPKIKTVINYGTAGGIFGVKKGEVVKCTSFVQGDMDCGELVGGPGQTFGDSH
;
A
#
# COMPACT_ATOMS: atom_id res chain seq x y z
N MET A 1 7.28 -4.26 -2.53
CA MET A 1 7.45 -4.02 -1.07
C MET A 1 6.37 -4.75 -0.28
N THR A 2 6.66 -5.05 0.93
CA THR A 2 5.72 -5.73 1.83
C THR A 2 6.04 -5.35 3.26
N ALA A 3 5.05 -5.44 4.16
CA ALA A 3 5.24 -5.09 5.57
C ALA A 3 6.07 -6.12 6.30
N LEU A 4 5.75 -7.38 6.16
CA LEU A 4 6.35 -8.48 6.89
C LEU A 4 6.76 -9.62 5.96
N GLN A 5 7.83 -10.32 6.32
CA GLN A 5 8.30 -11.46 5.54
C GLN A 5 7.26 -12.56 5.40
N GLN A 6 6.42 -12.76 6.42
CA GLN A 6 5.38 -13.78 6.42
C GLN A 6 4.32 -13.59 5.35
N GLU A 7 4.20 -12.38 4.80
CA GLU A 7 3.21 -12.09 3.76
C GLU A 7 3.62 -12.57 2.37
N LEU A 8 4.86 -13.03 2.22
CA LEU A 8 5.40 -13.41 0.91
C LEU A 8 5.50 -14.91 0.74
N PRO A 9 5.37 -15.42 -0.51
CA PRO A 9 5.82 -16.75 -0.85
C PRO A 9 7.31 -16.91 -0.55
N THR A 10 7.75 -18.14 -0.30
CA THR A 10 9.12 -18.43 0.08
C THR A 10 10.16 -18.21 -1.03
N TYR A 11 9.70 -17.98 -2.25
CA TYR A 11 10.59 -17.74 -3.39
C TYR A 11 10.07 -16.59 -4.25
N LEU A 12 10.77 -15.49 -4.25
CA LEU A 12 10.53 -14.41 -5.22
C LEU A 12 11.90 -13.97 -5.74
N PRO A 13 12.08 -13.90 -7.07
CA PRO A 13 13.37 -13.50 -7.65
C PRO A 13 13.62 -12.00 -7.55
N GLU A 14 12.58 -11.20 -7.35
CA GLU A 14 12.70 -9.76 -7.28
C GLU A 14 13.30 -9.32 -5.96
N LYS A 15 13.92 -8.14 -5.97
CA LYS A 15 14.41 -7.51 -4.77
C LYS A 15 13.22 -7.06 -3.91
N ILE A 16 13.24 -7.44 -2.65
CA ILE A 16 12.14 -7.20 -1.72
C ILE A 16 12.55 -6.16 -0.70
N LEU A 17 11.67 -5.17 -0.51
CA LEU A 17 11.81 -4.15 0.52
C LEU A 17 10.81 -4.42 1.64
N PHE A 18 11.31 -4.66 2.84
CA PHE A 18 10.47 -4.83 4.01
C PHE A 18 10.28 -3.50 4.71
N THR A 19 9.03 -3.06 4.85
CA THR A 19 8.71 -1.73 5.35
C THR A 19 8.35 -1.70 6.83
N GLY A 20 8.05 -2.86 7.43
CA GLY A 20 7.38 -2.90 8.72
C GLY A 20 5.89 -2.54 8.58
N VAL A 21 5.19 -2.57 9.68
CA VAL A 21 3.74 -2.38 9.69
C VAL A 21 3.38 -0.89 9.79
N GLY A 22 2.35 -0.51 9.08
CA GLY A 22 1.77 0.83 9.15
C GLY A 22 2.22 1.75 8.02
N LYS A 23 1.37 2.71 7.71
CA LYS A 23 1.60 3.64 6.59
C LYS A 23 2.77 4.59 6.82
N ILE A 24 3.04 4.94 8.07
CA ILE A 24 4.18 5.81 8.40
C ILE A 24 5.49 5.08 8.11
N ASN A 25 5.61 3.83 8.57
CA ASN A 25 6.78 3.01 8.27
C ASN A 25 6.94 2.77 6.77
N ALA A 26 5.84 2.47 6.08
CA ALA A 26 5.88 2.27 4.63
C ALA A 26 6.38 3.50 3.89
N THR A 27 5.86 4.67 4.23
CA THR A 27 6.28 5.94 3.62
C THR A 27 7.74 6.23 3.88
N HIS A 28 8.18 6.08 5.12
CA HIS A 28 9.55 6.36 5.51
C HIS A 28 10.55 5.45 4.80
N VAL A 29 10.32 4.15 4.85
CA VAL A 29 11.23 3.17 4.26
C VAL A 29 11.26 3.29 2.74
N LEU A 30 10.11 3.40 2.11
CA LEU A 30 10.02 3.51 0.65
C LEU A 30 10.67 4.80 0.15
N THR A 31 10.40 5.92 0.79
CA THR A 31 10.97 7.21 0.39
C THR A 31 12.50 7.18 0.45
N ARG A 32 13.06 6.66 1.52
CA ARG A 32 14.52 6.54 1.65
C ARG A 32 15.10 5.63 0.58
N TYR A 33 14.44 4.53 0.31
CA TYR A 33 14.91 3.57 -0.69
C TYR A 33 14.89 4.17 -2.09
N LEU A 34 13.82 4.85 -2.46
CA LEU A 34 13.70 5.46 -3.79
C LEU A 34 14.68 6.62 -3.99
N GLU A 35 14.97 7.40 -2.95
CA GLU A 35 15.97 8.46 -3.03
C GLU A 35 17.37 7.91 -3.30
N ARG A 36 17.68 6.73 -2.76
CA ARG A 36 18.97 6.07 -2.97
C ARG A 36 19.04 5.29 -4.28
N ASN A 37 17.90 5.02 -4.89
CA ASN A 37 17.79 4.19 -6.09
C ASN A 37 16.93 4.88 -7.15
N PRO A 38 17.39 6.00 -7.73
CA PRO A 38 16.56 6.81 -8.63
C PRO A 38 16.21 6.12 -9.95
N LYS A 39 16.82 4.98 -10.25
CA LYS A 39 16.52 4.22 -11.47
C LYS A 39 15.29 3.34 -11.34
N ILE A 40 14.73 3.19 -10.16
CA ILE A 40 13.52 2.40 -9.94
C ILE A 40 12.34 3.13 -10.58
N LYS A 41 11.59 2.42 -11.42
CA LYS A 41 10.42 2.97 -12.13
C LYS A 41 9.11 2.34 -11.68
N THR A 42 9.17 1.16 -11.07
CA THR A 42 7.97 0.42 -10.67
C THR A 42 8.12 -0.07 -9.26
N VAL A 43 7.08 0.14 -8.45
CA VAL A 43 6.98 -0.38 -7.09
C VAL A 43 5.73 -1.22 -7.01
N ILE A 44 5.88 -2.45 -6.54
CA ILE A 44 4.75 -3.36 -6.32
C ILE A 44 4.57 -3.51 -4.82
N ASN A 45 3.38 -3.18 -4.34
CA ASN A 45 3.00 -3.39 -2.95
C ASN A 45 2.19 -4.69 -2.86
N TYR A 46 2.69 -5.63 -2.10
CA TYR A 46 2.07 -6.94 -1.91
C TYR A 46 1.90 -7.22 -0.42
N GLY A 47 0.74 -7.64 -0.02
CA GLY A 47 0.49 -7.94 1.38
C GLY A 47 -0.91 -8.48 1.60
N THR A 48 -1.25 -8.64 2.87
CA THR A 48 -2.54 -9.14 3.30
C THR A 48 -3.48 -8.01 3.69
N ALA A 49 -4.76 -8.23 3.51
CA ALA A 49 -5.79 -7.26 3.86
C ALA A 49 -7.07 -7.97 4.27
N GLY A 50 -7.90 -7.29 5.04
CA GLY A 50 -9.24 -7.78 5.36
C GLY A 50 -10.20 -7.53 4.22
N GLY A 51 -10.89 -8.60 3.79
CA GLY A 51 -11.94 -8.47 2.79
C GLY A 51 -13.25 -8.06 3.45
N ILE A 52 -13.89 -7.01 2.92
CA ILE A 52 -15.14 -6.50 3.47
C ILE A 52 -16.31 -6.93 2.59
N PHE A 53 -16.14 -6.90 1.27
CA PHE A 53 -17.20 -7.17 0.32
C PHE A 53 -16.64 -7.73 -0.99
N GLY A 54 -17.27 -8.78 -1.50
CA GLY A 54 -16.94 -9.34 -2.82
C GLY A 54 -15.62 -10.08 -2.94
N VAL A 55 -14.94 -10.35 -1.83
CA VAL A 55 -13.63 -11.01 -1.83
C VAL A 55 -13.68 -12.26 -0.96
N LYS A 56 -13.12 -13.34 -1.46
CA LYS A 56 -13.01 -14.61 -0.72
C LYS A 56 -11.66 -14.70 -0.03
N LYS A 57 -11.64 -15.38 1.12
CA LYS A 57 -10.40 -15.63 1.86
C LYS A 57 -9.38 -16.37 0.97
N GLY A 58 -8.16 -15.86 0.94
CA GLY A 58 -7.09 -16.44 0.13
C GLY A 58 -7.04 -15.94 -1.31
N GLU A 59 -7.99 -15.12 -1.71
CA GLU A 59 -8.01 -14.54 -3.05
C GLU A 59 -6.98 -13.41 -3.18
N VAL A 60 -6.26 -13.36 -4.29
CA VAL A 60 -5.34 -12.26 -4.60
C VAL A 60 -6.07 -11.25 -5.49
N VAL A 61 -6.10 -10.00 -5.05
CA VAL A 61 -6.80 -8.93 -5.75
C VAL A 61 -5.83 -7.83 -6.10
N LYS A 62 -5.88 -7.37 -7.35
CA LYS A 62 -5.15 -6.18 -7.79
C LYS A 62 -6.06 -4.97 -7.62
N CYS A 63 -5.73 -4.12 -6.63
CA CYS A 63 -6.52 -2.93 -6.34
C CYS A 63 -6.23 -1.81 -7.35
N THR A 64 -7.26 -1.08 -7.73
CA THR A 64 -7.15 0.01 -8.71
C THR A 64 -7.53 1.36 -8.13
N SER A 65 -8.18 1.38 -6.97
CA SER A 65 -8.64 2.61 -6.31
C SER A 65 -8.37 2.50 -4.81
N PHE A 66 -7.91 3.58 -4.20
CA PHE A 66 -7.50 3.58 -2.80
C PHE A 66 -8.03 4.81 -2.08
N VAL A 67 -8.44 4.63 -0.82
CA VAL A 67 -8.83 5.74 0.06
C VAL A 67 -8.16 5.58 1.41
N GLN A 68 -7.87 6.68 2.08
CA GLN A 68 -7.38 6.67 3.45
C GLN A 68 -8.57 6.60 4.40
N GLY A 69 -8.98 5.39 4.80
CA GLY A 69 -10.17 5.16 5.58
C GLY A 69 -10.18 5.82 6.96
N ASP A 70 -9.01 6.14 7.49
CA ASP A 70 -8.84 6.81 8.79
C ASP A 70 -8.71 8.33 8.68
N MET A 71 -8.91 8.91 7.50
CA MET A 71 -8.83 10.34 7.28
C MET A 71 -10.19 10.91 6.88
N ASP A 72 -10.61 11.96 7.54
CA ASP A 72 -11.86 12.64 7.27
C ASP A 72 -11.64 14.16 7.27
N CYS A 73 -11.61 14.75 6.08
CA CYS A 73 -11.51 16.21 5.90
C CYS A 73 -12.90 16.85 5.67
N GLY A 74 -13.97 16.09 5.85
CA GLY A 74 -15.34 16.54 5.69
C GLY A 74 -15.80 16.59 4.25
N GLU A 75 -16.99 17.17 4.05
CA GLU A 75 -17.63 17.21 2.74
C GLU A 75 -16.90 18.08 1.71
N LEU A 76 -16.04 18.99 2.19
CA LEU A 76 -15.26 19.86 1.31
C LEU A 76 -14.38 19.08 0.34
N VAL A 77 -14.00 17.84 0.69
CA VAL A 77 -13.11 17.00 -0.13
C VAL A 77 -13.75 15.67 -0.53
N GLY A 78 -15.04 15.48 -0.30
CA GLY A 78 -15.75 14.26 -0.69
C GLY A 78 -16.05 13.28 0.44
N GLY A 79 -15.75 13.62 1.70
CA GLY A 79 -16.07 12.80 2.86
C GLY A 79 -14.90 11.96 3.38
N PRO A 80 -15.20 10.95 4.23
CA PRO A 80 -14.18 10.12 4.85
C PRO A 80 -13.26 9.43 3.84
N GLY A 81 -11.98 9.40 4.12
CA GLY A 81 -10.97 8.80 3.26
C GLY A 81 -10.48 9.70 2.14
N GLN A 82 -11.03 10.89 2.00
CA GLN A 82 -10.68 11.87 0.98
C GLN A 82 -9.78 12.95 1.56
N THR A 83 -8.85 13.44 0.75
CA THR A 83 -8.01 14.59 1.09
C THR A 83 -8.05 15.63 -0.01
N PHE A 84 -7.57 16.84 0.27
CA PHE A 84 -7.42 17.87 -0.75
C PHE A 84 -6.49 17.37 -1.85
N GLY A 85 -6.92 17.48 -3.09
CA GLY A 85 -6.15 17.03 -4.24
C GLY A 85 -6.38 15.58 -4.64
N ASP A 86 -7.16 14.80 -3.88
CA ASP A 86 -7.54 13.45 -4.28
C ASP A 86 -8.49 13.50 -5.49
N SER A 87 -8.32 12.50 -6.36
CA SER A 87 -9.25 12.29 -7.48
C SER A 87 -9.64 10.82 -7.55
N HIS A 88 -10.88 10.58 -7.91
CA HIS A 88 -11.44 9.25 -8.07
C HIS A 88 -11.90 9.01 -9.48
#